data_15550fceb3f0d1b0d381aeb9c792cd0f
#
_entry.id   15550fceb3f0d1b0d381aeb9c792cd0f
#
_cell.length_a   1.000
_cell.length_b   1.000
_cell.length_c   1.000
_cell.angle_alpha   90.00
_cell.angle_beta   90.00
_cell.angle_gamma   90.00
#
_symmetry.space_group_name_H-M   'P 1'
#
loop_
_entity.id
_entity.type
_entity.pdbx_description
1 polymer ?
#
loop_
_entity_poly.entity_id
_entity_poly.type
_entity_poly.pdbx_seq_one_letter_code
_entity_poly.pdbx_strand_id
1 'polypeptide(L)'
;YRQGSWHLVKNGAPGIAFSLQNINEAFASVIHERLGFAEYTKYTLCFDEHGTCESCSCRYFTDESHELVSAYYVTGGICGQAKTPQEAYQEYIDTCIANGLDHNYVVHFMDYMILTDFLITNTDRHWENFGILRDPDTLRFLTLAPIFDSGTSMLYDDPFSKTKHHLMNIGVHGLC
;
A
#
# COMPACT_ATOMS: atom_id res chain seq x y z
N TYR A 1 -8.54 2.98 -21.12
CA TYR A 1 -9.98 2.78 -20.86
C TYR A 1 -10.38 1.37 -21.33
N ARG A 2 -10.55 0.42 -20.42
CA ARG A 2 -11.09 -0.91 -20.74
C ARG A 2 -12.48 -1.01 -20.13
N GLN A 3 -13.52 -1.09 -21.00
CA GLN A 3 -14.90 -1.38 -20.63
C GLN A 3 -15.49 -0.57 -19.44
N GLY A 4 -15.35 0.76 -19.46
CA GLY A 4 -16.04 1.61 -18.48
C GLY A 4 -15.38 1.71 -17.11
N SER A 5 -14.17 1.19 -16.90
CA SER A 5 -13.41 1.35 -15.65
C SER A 5 -12.09 2.09 -15.89
N TRP A 6 -11.76 3.01 -14.98
CA TRP A 6 -10.49 3.69 -14.97
C TRP A 6 -9.40 2.78 -14.42
N HIS A 7 -8.21 2.83 -15.03
CA HIS A 7 -7.02 2.12 -14.57
C HIS A 7 -5.88 3.09 -14.33
N LEU A 8 -5.22 2.93 -13.18
CA LEU A 8 -3.94 3.55 -12.90
C LEU A 8 -2.85 2.70 -13.51
N VAL A 9 -1.89 3.33 -14.20
CA VAL A 9 -0.68 2.68 -14.70
C VAL A 9 0.51 3.29 -13.99
N LYS A 10 1.29 2.46 -13.31
CA LYS A 10 2.57 2.85 -12.68
C LYS A 10 3.71 2.39 -13.56
N ASN A 11 4.48 3.35 -14.06
CA ASN A 11 5.73 3.07 -14.77
C ASN A 11 6.87 2.90 -13.76
N GLY A 12 7.88 2.13 -14.14
CA GLY A 12 9.12 2.05 -13.38
C GLY A 12 9.84 3.40 -13.30
N ALA A 13 10.78 3.53 -12.37
CA ALA A 13 11.57 4.75 -12.23
C ALA A 13 12.30 5.08 -13.54
N PRO A 14 12.27 6.34 -14.01
CA PRO A 14 12.92 6.73 -15.26
C PRO A 14 14.42 6.38 -15.27
N GLY A 15 14.88 5.70 -16.32
CA GLY A 15 16.29 5.35 -16.50
C GLY A 15 16.71 4.03 -15.84
N ILE A 16 15.81 3.31 -15.18
CA ILE A 16 16.05 1.95 -14.69
C ILE A 16 15.31 1.00 -15.64
N ALA A 17 16.06 0.27 -16.44
CA ALA A 17 15.53 -0.68 -17.43
C ALA A 17 14.68 -1.81 -16.81
N PHE A 18 14.72 -1.97 -15.49
CA PHE A 18 13.94 -2.94 -14.73
C PHE A 18 13.56 -2.32 -13.39
N SER A 19 12.33 -1.87 -13.24
CA SER A 19 11.83 -1.44 -11.95
C SER A 19 11.24 -2.63 -11.20
N LEU A 20 11.92 -3.06 -10.15
CA LEU A 20 11.40 -4.09 -9.26
C LEU A 20 10.09 -3.65 -8.57
N GLN A 21 9.84 -2.35 -8.47
CA GLN A 21 8.60 -1.82 -7.88
C GLN A 21 7.34 -2.37 -8.55
N ASN A 22 7.33 -2.43 -9.90
CA ASN A 22 6.16 -2.95 -10.62
C ASN A 22 5.92 -4.44 -10.33
N ILE A 23 7.02 -5.21 -10.26
CA ILE A 23 6.97 -6.63 -9.92
C ILE A 23 6.51 -6.82 -8.47
N ASN A 24 7.04 -6.00 -7.57
CA ASN A 24 6.68 -6.06 -6.14
C ASN A 24 5.21 -5.71 -5.90
N GLU A 25 4.64 -4.75 -6.62
CA GLU A 25 3.19 -4.46 -6.58
C GLU A 25 2.35 -5.69 -6.96
N ALA A 26 2.71 -6.33 -8.08
CA ALA A 26 2.00 -7.52 -8.52
C ALA A 26 2.22 -8.70 -7.57
N PHE A 27 3.42 -8.86 -7.02
CA PHE A 27 3.73 -9.92 -6.07
C PHE A 27 3.00 -9.72 -4.73
N ALA A 28 2.95 -8.49 -4.20
CA ALA A 28 2.16 -8.18 -3.02
C ALA A 28 0.68 -8.55 -3.22
N SER A 29 0.13 -8.26 -4.41
CA SER A 29 -1.23 -8.67 -4.77
C SER A 29 -1.44 -10.18 -4.69
N VAL A 30 -0.47 -10.97 -5.15
CA VAL A 30 -0.53 -12.45 -5.04
C VAL A 30 -0.47 -12.91 -3.58
N ILE A 31 0.31 -12.25 -2.73
CA ILE A 31 0.39 -12.57 -1.30
C ILE A 31 -0.98 -12.33 -0.64
N HIS A 32 -1.59 -11.15 -0.86
CA HIS A 32 -2.91 -10.84 -0.30
C HIS A 32 -3.98 -11.85 -0.76
N GLU A 33 -3.97 -12.21 -2.05
CA GLU A 33 -4.89 -13.19 -2.61
C GLU A 33 -4.73 -14.57 -1.94
N ARG A 34 -3.49 -15.01 -1.73
CA ARG A 34 -3.19 -16.31 -1.07
C ARG A 34 -3.52 -16.31 0.41
N LEU A 35 -3.41 -15.18 1.09
CA LEU A 35 -3.82 -15.02 2.48
C LEU A 35 -5.35 -14.87 2.65
N GLY A 36 -6.09 -14.78 1.54
CA GLY A 36 -7.54 -14.63 1.56
C GLY A 36 -8.01 -13.25 2.01
N PHE A 37 -7.14 -12.24 1.96
CA PHE A 37 -7.50 -10.87 2.28
C PHE A 37 -8.06 -10.17 1.04
N ALA A 38 -9.24 -9.56 1.14
CA ALA A 38 -9.93 -9.02 -0.03
C ALA A 38 -9.72 -7.52 -0.27
N GLU A 39 -9.26 -6.78 0.75
CA GLU A 39 -9.21 -5.32 0.74
C GLU A 39 -7.82 -4.80 0.34
N TYR A 40 -7.38 -5.16 -0.85
CA TYR A 40 -6.13 -4.71 -1.45
C TYR A 40 -6.33 -4.33 -2.91
N THR A 41 -5.44 -3.48 -3.41
CA THR A 41 -5.41 -3.08 -4.82
C THR A 41 -4.69 -4.14 -5.63
N LYS A 42 -5.42 -4.81 -6.55
CA LYS A 42 -4.84 -5.86 -7.39
C LYS A 42 -4.09 -5.26 -8.57
N TYR A 43 -2.76 -5.38 -8.53
CA TYR A 43 -1.88 -4.96 -9.63
C TYR A 43 -1.63 -6.11 -10.60
N THR A 44 -1.57 -5.78 -11.88
CA THR A 44 -1.26 -6.69 -12.98
C THR A 44 -0.08 -6.12 -13.77
N LEU A 45 0.90 -6.96 -14.08
CA LEU A 45 2.05 -6.57 -14.90
C LEU A 45 1.61 -6.27 -16.33
N CYS A 46 2.19 -5.22 -16.91
CA CYS A 46 2.01 -4.84 -18.30
C CYS A 46 3.34 -5.09 -19.04
N PHE A 47 3.26 -5.77 -20.17
CA PHE A 47 4.40 -6.13 -20.99
C PHE A 47 4.31 -5.43 -22.35
N ASP A 48 5.47 -5.04 -22.88
CA ASP A 48 5.59 -4.54 -24.24
C ASP A 48 5.48 -5.68 -25.30
N GLU A 49 5.61 -5.34 -26.58
CA GLU A 49 5.57 -6.28 -27.70
C GLU A 49 6.74 -7.28 -27.70
N HIS A 50 7.82 -6.99 -26.98
CA HIS A 50 9.01 -7.83 -26.83
C HIS A 50 8.96 -8.69 -25.56
N GLY A 51 7.89 -8.58 -24.74
CA GLY A 51 7.74 -9.31 -23.48
C GLY A 51 8.51 -8.70 -22.32
N THR A 52 8.96 -7.44 -22.42
CA THR A 52 9.60 -6.72 -21.34
C THR A 52 8.53 -6.11 -20.42
N CYS A 53 8.68 -6.29 -19.11
CA CYS A 53 7.77 -5.68 -18.13
C CYS A 53 8.16 -4.22 -17.92
N GLU A 54 7.36 -3.29 -18.41
CA GLU A 54 7.63 -1.85 -18.30
C GLU A 54 6.82 -1.18 -17.21
N SER A 55 5.65 -1.73 -16.86
CA SER A 55 4.72 -1.11 -15.94
C SER A 55 3.84 -2.14 -15.23
N CYS A 56 3.10 -1.69 -14.24
CA CYS A 56 1.96 -2.42 -13.70
C CYS A 56 0.71 -1.54 -13.74
N SER A 57 -0.45 -2.18 -13.72
CA SER A 57 -1.72 -1.47 -13.71
C SER A 57 -2.67 -2.05 -12.68
N CYS A 58 -3.52 -1.19 -12.12
CA CYS A 58 -4.60 -1.59 -11.23
C CYS A 58 -5.89 -0.85 -11.60
N ARG A 59 -7.03 -1.39 -11.19
CA ARG A 59 -8.30 -0.68 -11.26
C ARG A 59 -8.29 0.47 -10.26
N TYR A 60 -8.83 1.60 -10.67
CA TYR A 60 -9.09 2.71 -9.76
C TYR A 60 -10.12 2.27 -8.70
N PHE A 61 -9.84 2.54 -7.43
CA PHE A 61 -10.72 2.24 -6.31
C PHE A 61 -11.48 3.48 -5.79
N THR A 62 -11.24 4.64 -6.43
CA THR A 62 -12.02 5.87 -6.21
C THR A 62 -12.93 6.13 -7.39
N ASP A 63 -14.04 6.81 -7.16
CA ASP A 63 -15.04 7.21 -8.15
C ASP A 63 -15.79 8.47 -7.67
N GLU A 64 -16.93 8.80 -8.29
CA GLU A 64 -17.74 9.96 -7.93
C GLU A 64 -18.35 9.88 -6.52
N SER A 65 -18.43 8.66 -5.95
CA SER A 65 -19.00 8.38 -4.62
C SER A 65 -17.94 7.98 -3.56
N HIS A 66 -16.69 7.79 -3.98
CA HIS A 66 -15.61 7.33 -3.11
C HIS A 66 -14.35 8.19 -3.30
N GLU A 67 -14.08 9.07 -2.35
CA GLU A 67 -12.87 9.88 -2.30
C GLU A 67 -11.85 9.25 -1.35
N LEU A 68 -10.60 9.13 -1.80
CA LEU A 68 -9.50 8.73 -0.92
C LEU A 68 -9.05 9.90 -0.05
N VAL A 69 -9.05 9.69 1.27
CA VAL A 69 -8.42 10.59 2.23
C VAL A 69 -7.30 9.83 2.91
N SER A 70 -6.06 10.27 2.72
CA SER A 70 -4.91 9.61 3.34
C SER A 70 -4.94 9.74 4.86
N ALA A 71 -4.32 8.78 5.55
CA ALA A 71 -4.24 8.77 7.00
C ALA A 71 -3.63 10.05 7.57
N TYR A 72 -2.72 10.70 6.83
CA TYR A 72 -2.18 12.01 7.18
C TYR A 72 -3.29 13.05 7.36
N TYR A 73 -4.22 13.14 6.42
CA TYR A 73 -5.33 14.09 6.51
C TYR A 73 -6.45 13.63 7.44
N VAL A 74 -6.65 12.32 7.60
CA VAL A 74 -7.60 11.76 8.58
C VAL A 74 -7.28 12.23 9.99
N THR A 75 -6.01 12.30 10.35
CA THR A 75 -5.55 12.78 11.67
C THR A 75 -5.26 14.29 11.68
N GLY A 76 -5.79 15.06 10.72
CA GLY A 76 -5.61 16.51 10.67
C GLY A 76 -4.18 16.99 10.39
N GLY A 77 -3.35 16.15 9.77
CA GLY A 77 -1.94 16.47 9.51
C GLY A 77 -1.05 16.35 10.76
N ILE A 78 -1.56 15.78 11.85
CA ILE A 78 -0.89 15.73 13.16
C ILE A 78 -0.01 14.49 13.33
N CYS A 79 -0.10 13.49 12.44
CA CYS A 79 0.70 12.25 12.54
C CYS A 79 2.21 12.49 12.73
N GLY A 80 2.74 13.59 12.22
CA GLY A 80 4.12 14.00 12.47
C GLY A 80 4.38 14.65 13.84
N GLN A 81 3.32 14.90 14.63
CA GLN A 81 3.38 15.50 15.96
C GLN A 81 3.12 14.47 17.07
N ALA A 82 2.67 13.27 16.72
CA ALA A 82 2.57 12.18 17.68
C ALA A 82 3.93 11.89 18.29
N LYS A 83 3.97 11.68 19.59
CA LYS A 83 5.23 11.51 20.33
C LYS A 83 5.86 10.14 20.08
N THR A 84 5.03 9.15 19.78
CA THR A 84 5.46 7.78 19.51
C THR A 84 4.65 7.18 18.34
N PRO A 85 5.17 6.16 17.64
CA PRO A 85 4.41 5.43 16.62
C PRO A 85 3.11 4.82 17.18
N GLN A 86 3.12 4.37 18.44
CA GLN A 86 1.95 3.79 19.10
C GLN A 86 0.85 4.84 19.31
N GLU A 87 1.22 6.06 19.74
CA GLU A 87 0.26 7.16 19.89
C GLU A 87 -0.36 7.53 18.55
N ALA A 88 0.44 7.60 17.48
CA ALA A 88 -0.07 7.90 16.15
C ALA A 88 -1.01 6.81 15.62
N TYR A 89 -0.66 5.53 15.83
CA TYR A 89 -1.52 4.40 15.50
C TYR A 89 -2.86 4.48 16.23
N GLN A 90 -2.85 4.72 17.53
CA GLN A 90 -4.07 4.81 18.33
C GLN A 90 -4.94 6.00 17.92
N GLU A 91 -4.33 7.16 17.66
CA GLU A 91 -5.03 8.35 17.20
C GLU A 91 -5.76 8.12 15.87
N TYR A 92 -5.12 7.41 14.92
CA TYR A 92 -5.77 7.05 13.66
C TYR A 92 -6.98 6.14 13.87
N ILE A 93 -6.84 5.09 14.70
CA ILE A 93 -7.93 4.17 15.05
C ILE A 93 -9.09 4.95 15.71
N ASP A 94 -8.79 5.73 16.72
CA ASP A 94 -9.80 6.51 17.46
C ASP A 94 -10.54 7.47 16.54
N THR A 95 -9.83 8.11 15.62
CA THR A 95 -10.43 9.00 14.62
C THR A 95 -11.35 8.25 13.67
N CYS A 96 -10.95 7.07 13.17
CA CYS A 96 -11.79 6.24 12.32
C CYS A 96 -13.09 5.82 13.04
N ILE A 97 -12.98 5.40 14.30
CA ILE A 97 -14.13 4.98 15.13
C ILE A 97 -15.05 6.17 15.41
N ALA A 98 -14.49 7.31 15.76
CA ALA A 98 -15.26 8.54 16.03
C ALA A 98 -16.06 9.00 14.80
N ASN A 99 -15.61 8.64 13.60
CA ASN A 99 -16.29 8.92 12.34
C ASN A 99 -17.14 7.73 11.81
N GLY A 100 -17.41 6.73 12.65
CA GLY A 100 -18.42 5.70 12.43
C GLY A 100 -17.94 4.38 11.84
N LEU A 101 -16.62 4.16 11.73
CA LEU A 101 -16.11 2.84 11.35
C LEU A 101 -16.11 1.89 12.56
N ASP A 102 -16.31 0.59 12.28
CA ASP A 102 -16.28 -0.44 13.33
C ASP A 102 -14.89 -0.65 13.89
N HIS A 103 -14.75 -0.70 15.21
CA HIS A 103 -13.49 -0.86 15.91
C HIS A 103 -12.73 -2.12 15.48
N ASN A 104 -13.41 -3.27 15.50
CA ASN A 104 -12.75 -4.54 15.21
C ASN A 104 -12.30 -4.62 13.75
N TYR A 105 -13.10 -4.04 12.86
CA TYR A 105 -12.74 -3.91 11.46
C TYR A 105 -11.48 -3.08 11.26
N VAL A 106 -11.41 -1.88 11.86
CA VAL A 106 -10.26 -0.98 11.72
C VAL A 106 -8.99 -1.62 12.29
N VAL A 107 -9.07 -2.17 13.50
CA VAL A 107 -7.91 -2.83 14.14
C VAL A 107 -7.43 -4.03 13.31
N HIS A 108 -8.34 -4.91 12.88
CA HIS A 108 -7.98 -6.08 12.09
C HIS A 108 -7.29 -5.70 10.77
N PHE A 109 -7.81 -4.70 10.09
CA PHE A 109 -7.22 -4.20 8.84
C PHE A 109 -5.81 -3.63 9.07
N MET A 110 -5.64 -2.78 10.09
CA MET A 110 -4.36 -2.15 10.40
C MET A 110 -3.30 -3.19 10.82
N ASP A 111 -3.68 -4.14 11.66
CA ASP A 111 -2.81 -5.23 12.09
C ASP A 111 -2.38 -6.10 10.90
N TYR A 112 -3.32 -6.41 10.01
CA TYR A 112 -3.03 -7.16 8.79
C TYR A 112 -2.08 -6.39 7.88
N MET A 113 -2.31 -5.10 7.65
CA MET A 113 -1.45 -4.25 6.82
C MET A 113 -0.02 -4.19 7.38
N ILE A 114 0.13 -3.91 8.68
CA ILE A 114 1.43 -3.84 9.35
C ILE A 114 2.16 -5.18 9.27
N LEU A 115 1.46 -6.28 9.57
CA LEU A 115 2.05 -7.61 9.48
C LEU A 115 2.50 -7.96 8.06
N THR A 116 1.68 -7.63 7.06
CA THR A 116 2.02 -7.90 5.66
C THR A 116 3.19 -7.04 5.20
N ASP A 117 3.20 -5.75 5.52
CA ASP A 117 4.33 -4.87 5.22
C ASP A 117 5.64 -5.37 5.86
N PHE A 118 5.58 -5.88 7.09
CA PHE A 118 6.72 -6.53 7.73
C PHE A 118 7.18 -7.78 6.96
N LEU A 119 6.26 -8.65 6.55
CA LEU A 119 6.57 -9.89 5.83
C LEU A 119 7.21 -9.63 4.46
N ILE A 120 6.73 -8.62 3.74
CA ILE A 120 7.28 -8.27 2.42
C ILE A 120 8.41 -7.23 2.49
N THR A 121 8.82 -6.84 3.70
CA THR A 121 9.82 -5.78 3.93
C THR A 121 9.50 -4.48 3.18
N ASN A 122 8.24 -4.03 3.23
CA ASN A 122 7.84 -2.75 2.69
C ASN A 122 8.43 -1.62 3.54
N THR A 123 9.26 -0.77 2.94
CA THR A 123 10.00 0.27 3.65
C THR A 123 9.37 1.66 3.52
N ASP A 124 8.25 1.78 2.80
CA ASP A 124 7.66 3.08 2.45
C ASP A 124 6.17 3.20 2.82
N ARG A 125 5.71 2.48 3.85
CA ARG A 125 4.36 2.65 4.38
C ARG A 125 4.25 3.91 5.23
N HIS A 126 4.27 5.06 4.57
CA HIS A 126 4.04 6.33 5.24
C HIS A 126 2.53 6.72 5.25
N TRP A 127 2.19 7.76 6.00
CA TRP A 127 0.81 8.18 6.29
C TRP A 127 -0.01 8.61 5.06
N GLU A 128 0.59 8.77 3.90
CA GLU A 128 -0.11 9.03 2.64
C GLU A 128 -0.36 7.77 1.81
N ASN A 129 0.24 6.62 2.20
CA ASN A 129 0.11 5.34 1.48
C ASN A 129 -0.95 4.40 2.08
N PHE A 130 -1.82 4.91 2.93
CA PHE A 130 -3.04 4.26 3.41
C PHE A 130 -4.04 5.34 3.87
N GLY A 131 -5.28 4.96 4.13
CA GLY A 131 -6.30 5.92 4.54
C GLY A 131 -7.70 5.34 4.53
N ILE A 132 -8.67 6.21 4.30
CA ILE A 132 -10.09 5.86 4.25
C ILE A 132 -10.69 6.25 2.89
N LEU A 133 -11.78 5.61 2.54
CA LEU A 133 -12.70 6.10 1.52
C LEU A 133 -13.87 6.82 2.20
N ARG A 134 -14.18 8.01 1.74
CA ARG A 134 -15.32 8.78 2.21
C ARG A 134 -16.25 9.16 1.07
N ASP A 135 -17.46 9.42 1.40
CA ASP A 135 -18.45 10.02 0.51
C ASP A 135 -18.09 11.52 0.33
N PRO A 136 -17.85 12.01 -0.90
CA PRO A 136 -17.41 13.39 -1.12
C PRO A 136 -18.49 14.43 -0.83
N ASP A 137 -19.78 14.08 -0.90
CA ASP A 137 -20.88 15.00 -0.67
C ASP A 137 -21.19 15.15 0.82
N THR A 138 -21.21 14.02 1.54
CA THR A 138 -21.57 14.00 2.96
C THR A 138 -20.38 14.01 3.90
N LEU A 139 -19.17 13.78 3.37
CA LEU A 139 -17.90 13.65 4.09
C LEU A 139 -17.87 12.48 5.11
N ARG A 140 -18.84 11.56 5.03
CA ARG A 140 -18.89 10.38 5.88
C ARG A 140 -17.80 9.38 5.51
N PHE A 141 -17.13 8.83 6.50
CA PHE A 141 -16.23 7.69 6.31
C PHE A 141 -17.05 6.45 5.93
N LEU A 142 -16.69 5.81 4.85
CA LEU A 142 -17.39 4.64 4.31
C LEU A 142 -16.68 3.35 4.70
N THR A 143 -15.37 3.31 4.48
CA THR A 143 -14.52 2.14 4.74
C THR A 143 -13.05 2.56 4.76
N LEU A 144 -12.15 1.66 5.15
CA LEU A 144 -10.72 1.83 4.91
C LEU A 144 -10.43 1.72 3.41
N ALA A 145 -9.46 2.46 2.91
CA ALA A 145 -8.99 2.30 1.54
C ALA A 145 -8.29 0.94 1.39
N PRO A 146 -8.47 0.23 0.27
CA PRO A 146 -7.75 -1.03 0.05
C PRO A 146 -6.24 -0.80 0.13
N ILE A 147 -5.48 -1.79 0.60
CA ILE A 147 -4.00 -1.68 0.67
C ILE A 147 -3.46 -1.43 -0.74
N PHE A 148 -2.67 -0.40 -0.90
CA PHE A 148 -2.03 0.01 -2.15
C PHE A 148 -0.59 0.44 -1.90
N ASP A 149 0.18 0.65 -2.97
CA ASP A 149 1.55 1.16 -2.94
C ASP A 149 2.51 0.32 -2.09
N SER A 150 2.64 -0.96 -2.47
CA SER A 150 3.57 -1.92 -1.86
C SER A 150 4.83 -2.17 -2.72
N GLY A 151 5.09 -1.31 -3.70
CA GLY A 151 6.19 -1.48 -4.67
C GLY A 151 7.58 -1.38 -4.07
N THR A 152 7.75 -0.63 -2.98
CA THR A 152 9.03 -0.47 -2.26
C THR A 152 9.34 -1.63 -1.30
N SER A 153 8.90 -2.82 -1.67
CA SER A 153 9.08 -4.07 -0.93
C SER A 153 10.26 -4.88 -1.44
N MET A 154 10.63 -5.91 -0.68
CA MET A 154 11.57 -6.97 -1.10
C MET A 154 12.88 -6.41 -1.67
N LEU A 155 13.41 -5.35 -1.02
CA LEU A 155 14.70 -4.75 -1.39
C LEU A 155 14.73 -4.23 -2.84
N TYR A 156 13.68 -3.54 -3.24
CA TYR A 156 13.41 -3.05 -4.60
C TYR A 156 14.56 -2.24 -5.24
N ASP A 157 15.39 -1.61 -4.43
CA ASP A 157 16.51 -0.75 -4.82
C ASP A 157 17.86 -1.48 -4.81
N ASP A 158 17.90 -2.76 -4.40
CA ASP A 158 19.14 -3.53 -4.37
C ASP A 158 19.40 -4.16 -5.74
N PRO A 159 20.45 -3.72 -6.48
CA PRO A 159 20.77 -4.33 -7.76
C PRO A 159 21.17 -5.79 -7.55
N PHE A 160 20.58 -6.69 -8.33
CA PHE A 160 20.78 -8.15 -8.31
C PHE A 160 22.24 -8.60 -8.22
N SER A 161 23.20 -7.74 -8.62
CA SER A 161 24.62 -8.01 -8.58
C SER A 161 25.25 -7.93 -7.18
N LYS A 162 24.57 -7.30 -6.21
CA LYS A 162 25.03 -7.17 -4.82
C LYS A 162 24.31 -8.17 -3.88
N THR A 163 23.31 -8.85 -4.35
CA THR A 163 22.27 -9.51 -3.56
C THR A 163 22.75 -10.73 -2.79
N LYS A 164 23.71 -11.49 -3.31
CA LYS A 164 24.08 -12.77 -2.67
C LYS A 164 24.79 -12.59 -1.32
N HIS A 165 25.56 -11.53 -1.15
CA HIS A 165 26.21 -11.21 0.12
C HIS A 165 25.28 -10.45 1.08
N HIS A 166 24.36 -9.66 0.54
CA HIS A 166 23.49 -8.80 1.32
C HIS A 166 22.33 -9.59 1.94
N LEU A 167 21.68 -10.48 1.20
CA LEU A 167 20.60 -11.34 1.72
C LEU A 167 21.05 -12.24 2.86
N MET A 168 22.32 -12.68 2.88
CA MET A 168 22.86 -13.45 4.00
C MET A 168 23.06 -12.62 5.26
N ASN A 169 23.21 -11.29 5.13
CA ASN A 169 23.46 -10.38 6.27
C ASN A 169 22.19 -9.71 6.79
N ILE A 170 21.12 -9.59 6.00
CA ILE A 170 19.86 -8.95 6.42
C ILE A 170 19.08 -9.82 7.42
N GLY A 171 19.23 -11.15 7.36
CA GLY A 171 18.51 -12.07 8.23
C GLY A 171 18.80 -11.94 9.73
N VAL A 172 19.75 -11.08 10.12
CA VAL A 172 20.20 -11.00 11.52
C VAL A 172 19.94 -9.62 12.15
N HIS A 173 19.74 -8.57 11.37
CA HIS A 173 19.61 -7.20 11.91
C HIS A 173 18.20 -6.62 11.93
N GLY A 174 17.22 -7.27 11.36
CA GLY A 174 15.82 -6.80 11.33
C GLY A 174 14.94 -7.33 12.47
N LEU A 175 15.51 -8.08 13.43
CA LEU A 175 14.78 -8.70 14.56
C LEU A 175 15.23 -8.20 15.93
N CYS A 176 15.88 -7.05 16.00
CA CYS A 176 16.22 -6.42 17.29
C CYS A 176 15.55 -5.07 17.44
#